data_3ae729b76fb30c390351856dd7c3f54a
#
_entry.id   3ae729b76fb30c390351856dd7c3f54a
#
_cell.length_a   1.000
_cell.length_b   1.000
_cell.length_c   1.000
_cell.angle_alpha   90.00
_cell.angle_beta   90.00
_cell.angle_gamma   90.00
#
_symmetry.space_group_name_H-M   'P 1'
#
loop_
_entity.id
_entity.type
_entity.pdbx_description
1 polymer ?
#
loop_
_entity_poly.entity_id
_entity_poly.type
_entity_poly.pdbx_seq_one_letter_code
_entity_poly.pdbx_strand_id
1 'polypeptide(L)'
;FRRVLFRSYLPLQCLVGAGQQLLIGAYQALERQVALGNVKMYARHEMLDIVNIDGKCRGIIVRDLISGQLERHSGHAVLLCTGGYGNVFYLSTNAMGCNVTAIWKAHKKGAYFGNPCFTQIHPTCIPVTGEHQSKLTLMSESLRNDGRIWVRKKQNEPRKANDIPEEERDYYLER
;
A
#
# COMPACT_ATOMS: atom_id res chain seq x y z
N PHE A 1 24.70 -9.87 -6.73
CA PHE A 1 23.84 -8.93 -5.98
C PHE A 1 24.58 -7.62 -5.80
N ARG A 2 24.37 -6.64 -6.69
CA ARG A 2 24.85 -5.27 -6.47
C ARG A 2 23.87 -4.58 -5.52
N ARG A 3 24.32 -4.30 -4.30
CA ARG A 3 23.62 -3.41 -3.36
C ARG A 3 23.49 -2.03 -4.00
N VAL A 4 22.28 -1.62 -4.28
CA VAL A 4 22.00 -0.21 -4.57
C VAL A 4 21.99 0.52 -3.23
N LEU A 5 23.11 1.17 -2.92
CA LEU A 5 23.22 2.07 -1.79
C LEU A 5 22.57 3.41 -2.21
N PHE A 6 21.38 3.67 -1.70
CA PHE A 6 20.84 5.02 -1.73
C PHE A 6 21.66 5.89 -0.77
N ARG A 7 22.59 6.69 -1.30
CA ARG A 7 23.22 7.75 -0.54
C ARG A 7 22.21 8.88 -0.33
N SER A 8 22.00 9.22 0.93
CA SER A 8 21.05 10.18 1.48
C SER A 8 21.40 11.64 1.23
N TYR A 9 21.49 12.06 -0.03
CA TYR A 9 21.54 13.48 -0.41
C TYR A 9 20.51 13.79 -1.50
N LEU A 10 19.30 13.27 -1.33
CA LEU A 10 18.20 13.66 -2.20
C LEU A 10 17.41 14.78 -1.53
N PRO A 11 17.13 15.91 -2.24
CA PRO A 11 16.27 16.95 -1.70
C PRO A 11 14.92 16.39 -1.28
N LEU A 12 14.28 17.03 -0.31
CA LEU A 12 13.00 16.61 0.29
C LEU A 12 11.92 16.22 -0.75
N GLN A 13 11.95 16.84 -1.92
CA GLN A 13 11.10 16.52 -3.06
C GLN A 13 11.29 15.09 -3.59
N CYS A 14 12.48 14.54 -3.48
CA CYS A 14 12.74 13.15 -3.88
C CYS A 14 12.20 12.13 -2.87
N LEU A 15 12.10 12.48 -1.59
CA LEU A 15 11.54 11.61 -0.55
C LEU A 15 10.04 11.40 -0.73
N VAL A 16 9.31 12.43 -1.13
CA VAL A 16 7.87 12.33 -1.43
C VAL A 16 7.61 11.46 -2.67
N GLY A 17 8.56 11.43 -3.61
CA GLY A 17 8.49 10.60 -4.81
C GLY A 17 9.09 9.20 -4.69
N ALA A 18 9.75 8.85 -3.58
CA ALA A 18 10.51 7.60 -3.46
C ALA A 18 9.65 6.35 -3.68
N GLY A 19 8.46 6.28 -3.09
CA GLY A 19 7.52 5.17 -3.31
C GLY A 19 7.06 5.08 -4.76
N GLN A 20 6.78 6.21 -5.40
CA GLN A 20 6.41 6.28 -6.81
C GLN A 20 7.57 5.87 -7.71
N GLN A 21 8.78 6.34 -7.45
CA GLN A 21 9.97 5.96 -8.20
C GLN A 21 10.28 4.46 -8.08
N LEU A 22 10.12 3.89 -6.88
CA LEU A 22 10.27 2.47 -6.66
C LEU A 22 9.24 1.66 -7.47
N LEU A 23 7.99 2.10 -7.46
CA LEU A 23 6.92 1.48 -8.24
C LEU A 23 7.20 1.55 -9.74
N ILE A 24 7.57 2.72 -10.26
CA ILE A 24 7.89 2.92 -11.68
C ILE A 24 9.08 2.05 -12.09
N GLY A 25 10.15 2.02 -11.28
CA GLY A 25 11.32 1.19 -11.55
C GLY A 25 11.00 -0.30 -11.59
N ALA A 26 10.19 -0.79 -10.64
CA ALA A 26 9.73 -2.17 -10.62
C ALA A 26 8.83 -2.49 -11.82
N TYR A 27 7.94 -1.56 -12.20
CA TYR A 27 7.05 -1.73 -13.34
C TYR A 27 7.82 -1.75 -14.67
N GLN A 28 8.82 -0.88 -14.85
CA GLN A 28 9.70 -0.89 -16.03
C GLN A 28 10.47 -2.22 -16.15
N ALA A 29 10.94 -2.77 -15.03
CA ALA A 29 11.60 -4.08 -15.04
C ALA A 29 10.62 -5.20 -15.43
N LEU A 30 9.37 -5.13 -14.97
CA LEU A 30 8.31 -6.06 -15.36
C LEU A 30 8.00 -5.95 -16.88
N GLU A 31 7.79 -4.74 -17.38
CA GLU A 31 7.51 -4.48 -18.80
C GLU A 31 8.60 -5.03 -19.72
N ARG A 32 9.85 -4.93 -19.29
CA ARG A 32 10.97 -5.56 -20.02
C ARG A 32 10.80 -7.08 -20.11
N GLN A 33 10.36 -7.75 -19.05
CA GLN A 33 10.13 -9.19 -19.07
C GLN A 33 8.90 -9.57 -19.89
N VAL A 34 7.89 -8.73 -19.91
CA VAL A 34 6.72 -8.88 -20.79
C VAL A 34 7.15 -8.78 -22.26
N ALA A 35 7.96 -7.78 -22.62
CA ALA A 35 8.48 -7.58 -23.97
C ALA A 35 9.37 -8.74 -24.44
N LEU A 36 10.10 -9.39 -23.54
CA LEU A 36 10.91 -10.58 -23.81
C LEU A 36 10.08 -11.88 -23.90
N GLY A 37 8.78 -11.83 -23.64
CA GLY A 37 7.91 -13.00 -23.63
C GLY A 37 8.03 -13.90 -22.38
N ASN A 38 8.82 -13.49 -21.38
CA ASN A 38 9.01 -14.26 -20.15
C ASN A 38 7.84 -14.12 -19.18
N VAL A 39 7.04 -13.06 -19.31
CA VAL A 39 5.88 -12.76 -18.46
C VAL A 39 4.68 -12.43 -19.33
N LYS A 40 3.55 -13.05 -19.03
CA LYS A 40 2.26 -12.69 -19.62
C LYS A 40 1.42 -11.94 -18.58
N MET A 41 0.97 -10.75 -18.91
CA MET A 41 0.17 -9.89 -18.06
C MET A 41 -1.30 -9.98 -18.42
N TYR A 42 -2.17 -10.19 -17.42
CA TYR A 42 -3.61 -10.26 -17.56
C TYR A 42 -4.23 -9.09 -16.82
N ALA A 43 -4.26 -7.92 -17.47
CA ALA A 43 -4.92 -6.75 -16.92
C ALA A 43 -6.44 -6.94 -16.88
N ARG A 44 -7.12 -6.27 -15.93
CA ARG A 44 -8.58 -6.35 -15.74
C ARG A 44 -9.10 -7.78 -15.53
N HIS A 45 -8.32 -8.61 -14.84
CA HIS A 45 -8.74 -9.93 -14.40
C HIS A 45 -8.86 -9.95 -12.88
N GLU A 46 -9.93 -10.52 -12.39
CA GLU A 46 -10.18 -10.70 -10.97
C GLU A 46 -9.94 -12.17 -10.58
N MET A 47 -9.09 -12.39 -9.58
CA MET A 47 -8.93 -13.75 -9.03
C MET A 47 -10.18 -14.14 -8.22
N LEU A 48 -10.85 -15.18 -8.66
CA LEU A 48 -12.04 -15.70 -7.99
C LEU A 48 -11.71 -16.77 -6.97
N ASP A 49 -10.77 -17.65 -7.26
CA ASP A 49 -10.41 -18.74 -6.36
C ASP A 49 -8.99 -19.26 -6.62
N ILE A 50 -8.46 -20.00 -5.66
CA ILE A 50 -7.21 -20.75 -5.74
C ILE A 50 -7.55 -22.23 -5.96
N VAL A 51 -6.84 -22.87 -6.88
CA VAL A 51 -6.97 -24.29 -7.16
C VAL A 51 -5.97 -25.06 -6.31
N ASN A 52 -6.47 -25.84 -5.38
CA ASN A 52 -5.69 -26.74 -4.54
C ASN A 52 -5.98 -28.19 -4.96
N ILE A 53 -4.95 -28.95 -5.30
CA ILE A 53 -5.01 -30.36 -5.66
C ILE A 53 -3.98 -31.10 -4.79
N ASP A 54 -4.43 -32.09 -4.04
CA ASP A 54 -3.59 -32.88 -3.14
C ASP A 54 -2.73 -32.04 -2.18
N GLY A 55 -3.33 -30.97 -1.61
CA GLY A 55 -2.65 -30.05 -0.69
C GLY A 55 -1.66 -29.11 -1.34
N LYS A 56 -1.56 -29.09 -2.68
CA LYS A 56 -0.64 -28.22 -3.43
C LYS A 56 -1.43 -27.19 -4.24
N CYS A 57 -1.04 -25.92 -4.14
CA CYS A 57 -1.59 -24.86 -4.97
C CYS A 57 -1.13 -25.07 -6.43
N ARG A 58 -2.06 -25.27 -7.34
CA ARG A 58 -1.79 -25.62 -8.75
C ARG A 58 -2.26 -24.56 -9.73
N GLY A 59 -2.81 -23.47 -9.26
CA GLY A 59 -3.26 -22.39 -10.12
C GLY A 59 -4.36 -21.55 -9.50
N ILE A 60 -4.98 -20.75 -10.35
CA ILE A 60 -6.07 -19.85 -9.99
C ILE A 60 -7.19 -19.89 -11.01
N ILE A 61 -8.38 -19.53 -10.56
CA ILE A 61 -9.53 -19.23 -11.41
C ILE A 61 -9.69 -17.73 -11.43
N VAL A 62 -9.78 -17.15 -12.61
CA VAL A 62 -9.98 -15.72 -12.79
C VAL A 62 -11.22 -15.44 -13.62
N ARG A 63 -11.73 -14.23 -13.49
CA ARG A 63 -12.76 -13.67 -14.34
C ARG A 63 -12.19 -12.50 -15.11
N ASP A 64 -12.30 -12.54 -16.43
CA ASP A 64 -12.10 -11.36 -17.26
C ASP A 64 -13.21 -10.36 -16.99
N LEU A 65 -12.85 -9.16 -16.54
CA LEU A 65 -13.82 -8.11 -16.19
C LEU A 65 -14.41 -7.39 -17.42
N ILE A 66 -13.89 -7.67 -18.61
CA ILE A 66 -14.42 -7.11 -19.86
C ILE A 66 -15.47 -8.01 -20.44
N SER A 67 -15.13 -9.30 -20.63
CA SER A 67 -16.00 -10.29 -21.25
C SER A 67 -16.92 -11.03 -20.26
N GLY A 68 -16.56 -11.02 -18.96
CA GLY A 68 -17.21 -11.81 -17.93
C GLY A 68 -16.83 -13.30 -17.95
N GLN A 69 -15.97 -13.73 -18.87
CA GLN A 69 -15.60 -15.13 -19.01
C GLN A 69 -14.74 -15.61 -17.84
N LEU A 70 -14.87 -16.89 -17.51
CA LEU A 70 -14.05 -17.57 -16.50
C LEU A 70 -12.88 -18.27 -17.18
N GLU A 71 -11.70 -18.03 -16.67
CA GLU A 71 -10.46 -18.65 -17.15
C GLU A 71 -9.75 -19.40 -16.03
N ARG A 72 -9.00 -20.42 -16.42
CA ARG A 72 -8.16 -21.21 -15.52
C ARG A 72 -6.68 -21.02 -15.90
N HIS A 73 -5.90 -20.59 -14.93
CA HIS A 73 -4.47 -20.46 -15.09
C HIS A 73 -3.75 -21.46 -14.18
N SER A 74 -3.09 -22.44 -14.79
CA SER A 74 -2.30 -23.44 -14.05
C SER A 74 -0.89 -22.90 -13.78
N GLY A 75 -0.30 -23.30 -12.66
CA GLY A 75 1.06 -22.92 -12.29
C GLY A 75 1.66 -23.86 -11.26
N HIS A 76 2.98 -23.89 -11.17
CA HIS A 76 3.69 -24.64 -10.14
C HIS A 76 3.62 -23.99 -8.78
N ALA A 77 3.43 -22.67 -8.73
CA ALA A 77 3.25 -21.87 -7.52
C ALA A 77 2.34 -20.68 -7.80
N VAL A 78 1.70 -20.16 -6.76
CA VAL A 78 0.90 -18.93 -6.80
C VAL A 78 1.43 -17.99 -5.72
N LEU A 79 1.83 -16.79 -6.14
CA LEU A 79 2.25 -15.73 -5.25
C LEU A 79 1.15 -14.67 -5.17
N LEU A 80 0.62 -14.42 -3.98
CA LEU A 80 -0.39 -13.40 -3.74
C LEU A 80 0.28 -12.07 -3.35
N CYS A 81 0.23 -11.09 -4.24
CA CYS A 81 0.74 -9.73 -4.02
C CYS A 81 -0.41 -8.72 -4.00
N THR A 82 -1.51 -9.05 -3.33
CA THR A 82 -2.78 -8.31 -3.38
C THR A 82 -2.92 -7.24 -2.30
N GLY A 83 -1.83 -6.92 -1.62
CA GLY A 83 -1.84 -5.97 -0.50
C GLY A 83 -2.47 -6.53 0.77
N GLY A 84 -2.79 -5.63 1.69
CA GLY A 84 -3.31 -5.98 3.00
C GLY A 84 -4.84 -5.97 3.09
N TYR A 85 -5.34 -5.72 4.30
CA TYR A 85 -6.76 -5.79 4.64
C TYR A 85 -7.27 -4.54 5.38
N GLY A 86 -6.61 -3.40 5.20
CA GLY A 86 -6.95 -2.15 5.89
C GLY A 86 -8.43 -1.74 5.74
N ASN A 87 -9.03 -1.99 4.59
CA ASN A 87 -10.44 -1.63 4.32
C ASN A 87 -11.48 -2.55 4.99
N VAL A 88 -11.05 -3.53 5.77
CA VAL A 88 -11.93 -4.24 6.71
C VAL A 88 -12.31 -3.34 7.89
N PHE A 89 -11.47 -2.37 8.21
CA PHE A 89 -11.67 -1.43 9.31
C PHE A 89 -12.32 -0.13 8.83
N TYR A 90 -13.14 0.45 9.70
CA TYR A 90 -13.77 1.73 9.43
C TYR A 90 -12.76 2.87 9.33
N LEU A 91 -12.97 3.79 8.40
CA LEU A 91 -12.09 4.92 8.11
C LEU A 91 -10.64 4.53 7.79
N SER A 92 -10.45 3.43 7.07
CA SER A 92 -9.13 3.05 6.60
C SER A 92 -8.49 4.13 5.74
N THR A 93 -7.19 4.37 5.95
CA THR A 93 -6.37 5.23 5.11
C THR A 93 -5.65 4.49 3.99
N ASN A 94 -5.85 3.18 3.88
CA ASN A 94 -5.27 2.35 2.83
C ASN A 94 -6.02 2.49 1.48
N ALA A 95 -5.38 2.05 0.41
CA ALA A 95 -6.02 1.98 -0.90
C ALA A 95 -7.23 1.03 -0.88
N MET A 96 -8.24 1.32 -1.70
CA MET A 96 -9.48 0.54 -1.76
C MET A 96 -9.28 -0.94 -2.10
N GLY A 97 -8.19 -1.29 -2.80
CA GLY A 97 -7.81 -2.66 -3.10
C GLY A 97 -7.36 -3.50 -1.89
N CYS A 98 -7.08 -2.85 -0.74
CA CYS A 98 -6.71 -3.56 0.49
C CYS A 98 -7.95 -4.11 1.22
N ASN A 99 -8.68 -5.01 0.59
CA ASN A 99 -10.01 -5.48 1.01
C ASN A 99 -10.05 -6.94 1.50
N VAL A 100 -8.90 -7.58 1.66
CA VAL A 100 -8.74 -8.96 2.16
C VAL A 100 -9.28 -10.09 1.27
N THR A 101 -10.00 -9.82 0.21
CA THR A 101 -10.72 -10.85 -0.56
C THR A 101 -9.84 -12.01 -1.00
N ALA A 102 -8.67 -11.73 -1.56
CA ALA A 102 -7.73 -12.77 -2.01
C ALA A 102 -7.12 -13.56 -0.84
N ILE A 103 -6.73 -12.85 0.22
CA ILE A 103 -6.18 -13.46 1.45
C ILE A 103 -7.22 -14.39 2.08
N TRP A 104 -8.46 -13.94 2.17
CA TRP A 104 -9.55 -14.74 2.72
C TRP A 104 -9.81 -16.01 1.90
N LYS A 105 -9.80 -15.92 0.57
CA LYS A 105 -9.95 -17.09 -0.31
C LYS A 105 -8.80 -18.08 -0.11
N ALA A 106 -7.58 -17.63 0.03
CA ALA A 106 -6.43 -18.47 0.32
C ALA A 106 -6.56 -19.15 1.70
N HIS A 107 -6.96 -18.38 2.73
CA HIS A 107 -7.16 -18.90 4.08
C HIS A 107 -8.23 -19.99 4.13
N LYS A 108 -9.37 -19.82 3.45
CA LYS A 108 -10.40 -20.88 3.35
C LYS A 108 -9.91 -22.14 2.65
N LYS A 109 -8.86 -22.06 1.86
CA LYS A 109 -8.22 -23.22 1.20
C LYS A 109 -7.06 -23.82 2.01
N GLY A 110 -6.88 -23.38 3.27
CA GLY A 110 -5.91 -23.94 4.20
C GLY A 110 -4.63 -23.15 4.36
N ALA A 111 -4.49 -21.99 3.73
CA ALA A 111 -3.33 -21.10 3.97
C ALA A 111 -3.40 -20.50 5.38
N TYR A 112 -2.26 -20.50 6.07
CA TYR A 112 -2.16 -19.83 7.37
C TYR A 112 -2.20 -18.31 7.21
N PHE A 113 -2.82 -17.64 8.18
CA PHE A 113 -2.86 -16.20 8.29
C PHE A 113 -1.98 -15.77 9.46
N GLY A 114 -0.84 -15.16 9.16
CA GLY A 114 0.13 -14.76 10.18
C GLY A 114 -0.21 -13.41 10.81
N ASN A 115 -0.13 -13.34 12.14
CA ASN A 115 -0.19 -12.10 12.92
C ASN A 115 -1.38 -11.17 12.58
N PRO A 116 -2.63 -11.66 12.56
CA PRO A 116 -3.79 -10.86 12.11
C PRO A 116 -4.10 -9.67 13.03
N CYS A 117 -3.58 -9.65 14.25
CA CYS A 117 -3.76 -8.56 15.21
C CYS A 117 -2.82 -7.37 14.97
N PHE A 118 -1.76 -7.54 14.19
CA PHE A 118 -0.85 -6.44 13.89
C PHE A 118 -1.35 -5.64 12.69
N THR A 119 -1.88 -4.46 12.98
CA THR A 119 -2.34 -3.50 11.98
C THR A 119 -1.47 -2.26 12.01
N GLN A 120 -1.21 -1.67 10.85
CA GLN A 120 -0.52 -0.38 10.75
C GLN A 120 -1.53 0.72 10.51
N ILE A 121 -1.44 1.78 11.30
CA ILE A 121 -2.20 3.02 11.13
C ILE A 121 -1.26 4.08 10.55
N HIS A 122 -1.75 4.84 9.56
CA HIS A 122 -1.06 6.00 9.01
C HIS A 122 -1.65 7.29 9.59
N PRO A 123 -1.14 7.79 10.73
CA PRO A 123 -1.75 8.93 11.43
C PRO A 123 -1.56 10.26 10.68
N THR A 124 -0.70 10.28 9.67
CA THR A 124 -0.45 11.45 8.81
C THR A 124 -1.38 11.53 7.60
N CYS A 125 -2.43 10.73 7.58
CA CYS A 125 -3.45 10.69 6.53
C CYS A 125 -4.80 11.18 7.03
N ILE A 126 -5.57 11.82 6.15
CA ILE A 126 -7.00 12.05 6.36
C ILE A 126 -7.75 10.90 5.68
N PRO A 127 -8.58 10.13 6.39
CA PRO A 127 -9.35 9.06 5.79
C PRO A 127 -10.46 9.62 4.88
N VAL A 128 -10.96 8.75 4.01
CA VAL A 128 -12.13 9.08 3.18
C VAL A 128 -13.37 9.14 4.05
N THR A 129 -14.07 10.28 4.07
CA THR A 129 -15.26 10.52 4.89
C THR A 129 -16.52 10.80 4.07
N GLY A 130 -16.43 10.89 2.75
CA GLY A 130 -17.54 11.15 1.84
C GLY A 130 -17.34 10.54 0.46
N GLU A 131 -18.39 10.50 -0.35
CA GLU A 131 -18.38 9.83 -1.65
C GLU A 131 -17.37 10.42 -2.65
N HIS A 132 -17.07 11.69 -2.53
CA HIS A 132 -16.18 12.40 -3.45
C HIS A 132 -14.80 12.71 -2.84
N GLN A 133 -14.56 12.31 -1.60
CA GLN A 133 -13.30 12.53 -0.93
C GLN A 133 -12.38 11.32 -1.10
N SER A 134 -11.20 11.53 -1.65
CA SER A 134 -10.13 10.54 -1.63
C SER A 134 -9.29 10.65 -0.36
N LYS A 135 -8.60 9.56 -0.01
CA LYS A 135 -7.58 9.59 1.04
C LYS A 135 -6.55 10.67 0.72
N LEU A 136 -6.25 11.51 1.69
CA LEU A 136 -5.23 12.54 1.59
C LEU A 136 -4.06 12.22 2.54
N THR A 137 -2.88 11.97 2.00
CA THR A 137 -1.66 11.89 2.79
C THR A 137 -1.12 13.29 3.01
N LEU A 138 -1.06 13.72 4.28
CA LEU A 138 -0.64 15.06 4.65
C LEU A 138 0.88 15.23 4.57
N MET A 139 1.64 14.19 4.95
CA MET A 139 3.09 14.19 4.91
C MET A 139 3.65 12.77 4.85
N SER A 140 4.91 12.65 4.46
CA SER A 140 5.65 11.38 4.54
C SER A 140 5.96 11.02 5.99
N GLU A 141 5.87 9.75 6.34
CA GLU A 141 6.24 9.25 7.67
C GLU A 141 7.72 9.45 7.99
N SER A 142 8.59 9.53 6.99
CA SER A 142 10.00 9.86 7.18
C SER A 142 10.21 11.22 7.84
N LEU A 143 9.33 12.19 7.61
CA LEU A 143 9.38 13.49 8.28
C LEU A 143 9.17 13.40 9.79
N ARG A 144 8.48 12.38 10.29
CA ARG A 144 8.35 12.13 11.73
C ARG A 144 9.66 11.70 12.38
N ASN A 145 10.49 10.95 11.64
CA ASN A 145 11.77 10.45 12.13
C ASN A 145 12.86 11.51 12.04
N ASP A 146 12.80 12.35 11.00
CA ASP A 146 13.85 13.31 10.65
C ASP A 146 13.47 14.75 11.01
N GLY A 147 12.25 14.99 11.48
CA GLY A 147 11.73 16.30 11.82
C GLY A 147 10.84 16.29 13.07
N ARG A 148 10.45 17.47 13.52
CA ARG A 148 9.50 17.65 14.62
C ARG A 148 8.19 18.20 14.08
N ILE A 149 7.09 17.52 14.40
CA ILE A 149 5.74 17.91 14.00
C ILE A 149 5.03 18.51 15.20
N TRP A 150 4.43 19.67 15.02
CA TRP A 150 3.75 20.36 16.09
C TRP A 150 2.49 21.08 15.60
N VAL A 151 1.59 21.35 16.53
CA VAL A 151 0.40 22.18 16.34
C VAL A 151 0.43 23.36 17.29
N ARG A 152 -0.37 24.37 17.02
CA ARG A 152 -0.54 25.53 17.88
C ARG A 152 -1.28 25.12 19.16
N LYS A 153 -0.76 25.46 20.33
CA LYS A 153 -1.45 25.21 21.62
C LYS A 153 -2.73 26.01 21.76
N LYS A 154 -2.75 27.24 21.20
CA LYS A 154 -3.91 28.11 21.27
C LYS A 154 -4.79 27.95 20.04
N GLN A 155 -6.07 27.74 20.24
CA GLN A 155 -7.05 27.76 19.17
C GLN A 155 -7.14 29.18 18.57
N ASN A 156 -7.24 29.27 17.24
CA ASN A 156 -7.31 30.54 16.51
C ASN A 156 -6.11 31.48 16.71
N GLU A 157 -4.92 30.94 16.91
CA GLU A 157 -3.67 31.71 16.99
C GLU A 157 -3.40 32.43 15.67
N PRO A 158 -3.37 33.78 15.64
CA PRO A 158 -3.26 34.55 14.39
C PRO A 158 -1.82 34.65 13.86
N ARG A 159 -0.82 34.41 14.72
CA ARG A 159 0.60 34.50 14.32
C ARG A 159 0.95 33.43 13.27
N LYS A 160 1.93 33.75 12.41
CA LYS A 160 2.50 32.75 11.52
C LYS A 160 3.20 31.66 12.32
N ALA A 161 3.27 30.44 11.75
CA ALA A 161 3.88 29.30 12.44
C ALA A 161 5.35 29.60 12.89
N ASN A 162 6.12 30.31 12.06
CA ASN A 162 7.52 30.63 12.37
C ASN A 162 7.67 31.64 13.50
N ASP A 163 6.64 32.43 13.80
CA ASP A 163 6.65 33.46 14.84
C ASP A 163 6.20 32.93 16.21
N ILE A 164 5.86 31.65 16.28
CA ILE A 164 5.42 30.99 17.51
C ILE A 164 6.64 30.38 18.20
N PRO A 165 6.96 30.83 19.45
CA PRO A 165 8.07 30.29 20.20
C PRO A 165 7.89 28.79 20.49
N GLU A 166 8.99 28.11 20.76
CA GLU A 166 9.01 26.65 20.92
C GLU A 166 8.14 26.19 22.11
N GLU A 167 8.16 26.91 23.20
CA GLU A 167 7.37 26.65 24.41
C GLU A 167 5.83 26.75 24.19
N GLU A 168 5.41 27.46 23.15
CA GLU A 168 3.99 27.60 22.77
C GLU A 168 3.58 26.57 21.68
N ARG A 169 4.48 25.69 21.30
CA ARG A 169 4.21 24.62 20.35
C ARG A 169 3.82 23.33 21.06
N ASP A 170 2.89 22.59 20.48
CA ASP A 170 2.46 21.30 20.97
C ASP A 170 2.99 20.21 20.03
N TYR A 171 4.03 19.52 20.48
CA TYR A 171 4.73 18.52 19.69
C TYR A 171 4.07 17.16 19.74
N TYR A 172 3.84 16.56 18.59
CA TYR A 172 3.07 15.33 18.41
C TYR A 172 3.66 14.11 19.14
N LEU A 173 4.97 13.98 19.18
CA LEU A 173 5.66 12.82 19.79
C LEU A 173 6.20 13.08 21.20
N GLU A 174 5.94 14.24 21.78
CA GLU A 174 6.47 14.64 23.09
C GLU A 174 5.38 14.72 24.17
N ARG A 175 4.26 14.07 23.93
CA ARG A 175 3.13 13.95 24.89
C ARG A 175 3.23 12.68 25.71
#